data_a2ba0396d14283577b12906251d8559e
#
_entry.id   a2ba0396d14283577b12906251d8559e
#
_cell.length_a   1.000
_cell.length_b   1.000
_cell.length_c   1.000
_cell.angle_alpha   90.00
_cell.angle_beta   90.00
_cell.angle_gamma   90.00
#
_symmetry.space_group_name_H-M   'P 1'
#
loop_
_entity.id
_entity.type
_entity.pdbx_description
1 polymer ?
#
loop_
_entity_poly.entity_id
_entity_poly.type
_entity_poly.pdbx_seq_one_letter_code
_entity_poly.pdbx_strand_id
1 'polypeptide(L)'
;IEKALRLHRSVMAQMPTGTGKTYLLTAVIDSFVSNNPMEKVWIVAHRRELVSQIDETVRKFHSYSASNTSSLLSSVKAVSIQWLMRHYDEIEEVPGMIVIDEAHHALAKTYKEMWERFPKAKFLGLTATPCRLNGKGFTDLFDVLVQSWDVPEFISKGRLATYDFVSIKSDGVTQRLIDSLQK
;
A
#
# COMPACT_ATOMS: atom_id res chain seq x y z
N ILE A 1 -6.48 -11.74 1.34
CA ILE A 1 -6.88 -10.38 0.89
C ILE A 1 -8.12 -10.46 0.03
N GLU A 2 -8.15 -11.24 -1.05
CA GLU A 2 -9.31 -11.35 -1.97
C GLU A 2 -10.61 -11.73 -1.23
N LYS A 3 -10.56 -12.74 -0.34
CA LYS A 3 -11.70 -13.11 0.49
C LYS A 3 -12.20 -11.94 1.35
N ALA A 4 -11.28 -11.18 1.93
CA ALA A 4 -11.63 -10.00 2.73
C ALA A 4 -12.25 -8.90 1.85
N LEU A 5 -11.70 -8.62 0.66
CA LEU A 5 -12.24 -7.64 -0.29
C LEU A 5 -13.63 -8.01 -0.84
N ARG A 6 -13.99 -9.31 -0.86
CA ARG A 6 -15.37 -9.72 -1.21
C ARG A 6 -16.37 -9.36 -0.12
N LEU A 7 -15.97 -9.46 1.15
CA LEU A 7 -16.84 -9.26 2.30
C LEU A 7 -16.85 -7.81 2.80
N HIS A 8 -15.76 -7.07 2.61
CA HIS A 8 -15.57 -5.72 3.11
C HIS A 8 -15.30 -4.74 1.97
N ARG A 9 -15.63 -3.48 2.19
CA ARG A 9 -15.34 -2.41 1.24
C ARG A 9 -13.87 -1.99 1.31
N SER A 10 -13.30 -1.98 2.50
CA SER A 10 -11.94 -1.50 2.74
C SER A 10 -11.13 -2.48 3.58
N VAL A 11 -9.97 -2.86 3.07
CA VAL A 11 -9.07 -3.86 3.67
C VAL A 11 -7.69 -3.25 3.81
N MET A 12 -7.12 -3.30 5.01
CA MET A 12 -5.72 -3.02 5.23
C MET A 12 -4.94 -4.33 5.27
N ALA A 13 -3.86 -4.44 4.51
CA ALA A 13 -2.95 -5.57 4.53
C ALA A 13 -1.61 -5.16 5.13
N GLN A 14 -1.23 -5.81 6.21
CA GLN A 14 0.06 -5.64 6.86
C GLN A 14 1.05 -6.67 6.36
N MET A 15 2.18 -6.21 5.82
CA MET A 15 3.32 -7.05 5.45
C MET A 15 4.63 -6.32 5.75
N PRO A 16 5.63 -6.99 6.34
CA PRO A 16 6.94 -6.40 6.55
C PRO A 16 7.59 -5.93 5.25
N THR A 17 8.55 -5.01 5.35
CA THR A 17 9.34 -4.56 4.20
C THR A 17 10.18 -5.72 3.65
N GLY A 18 10.36 -5.79 2.34
CA GLY A 18 11.16 -6.84 1.69
C GLY A 18 10.45 -8.19 1.51
N THR A 19 9.20 -8.35 1.97
CA THR A 19 8.46 -9.62 1.89
C THR A 19 7.66 -9.81 0.60
N GLY A 20 7.80 -8.90 -0.38
CA GLY A 20 7.12 -9.00 -1.67
C GLY A 20 5.76 -8.31 -1.73
N LYS A 21 5.54 -7.22 -0.98
CA LYS A 21 4.30 -6.42 -1.02
C LYS A 21 3.87 -6.08 -2.45
N THR A 22 4.80 -5.64 -3.28
CA THR A 22 4.51 -5.24 -4.66
C THR A 22 4.05 -6.43 -5.51
N TYR A 23 4.63 -7.61 -5.26
CA TYR A 23 4.23 -8.84 -5.96
C TYR A 23 2.81 -9.27 -5.57
N LEU A 24 2.51 -9.23 -4.27
CA LEU A 24 1.17 -9.49 -3.76
C LEU A 24 0.15 -8.50 -4.33
N LEU A 25 0.50 -7.22 -4.34
CA LEU A 25 -0.33 -6.17 -4.92
C LEU A 25 -0.70 -6.48 -6.37
N THR A 26 0.31 -6.79 -7.19
CA THR A 26 0.10 -7.07 -8.61
C THR A 26 -0.80 -8.28 -8.82
N ALA A 27 -0.62 -9.35 -8.01
CA ALA A 27 -1.48 -10.54 -8.07
C ALA A 27 -2.95 -10.23 -7.68
N VAL A 28 -3.17 -9.38 -6.67
CA VAL A 28 -4.52 -8.97 -6.26
C VAL A 28 -5.18 -8.11 -7.35
N ILE A 29 -4.43 -7.20 -7.95
CA ILE A 29 -4.92 -6.36 -9.06
C ILE A 29 -5.28 -7.23 -10.27
N ASP A 30 -4.41 -8.15 -10.66
CA ASP A 30 -4.65 -9.06 -11.78
C ASP A 30 -5.92 -9.89 -11.57
N SER A 31 -6.08 -10.45 -10.36
CA SER A 31 -7.30 -11.16 -9.98
C SER A 31 -8.55 -10.27 -10.03
N PHE A 32 -8.44 -9.02 -9.56
CA PHE A 32 -9.57 -8.09 -9.59
C PHE A 32 -9.97 -7.72 -11.01
N VAL A 33 -9.02 -7.32 -11.87
CA VAL A 33 -9.27 -6.96 -13.27
C VAL A 33 -9.82 -8.14 -14.06
N SER A 34 -9.30 -9.35 -13.85
CA SER A 34 -9.79 -10.56 -14.50
C SER A 34 -11.25 -10.86 -14.15
N ASN A 35 -11.67 -10.58 -12.93
CA ASN A 35 -13.07 -10.77 -12.50
C ASN A 35 -13.98 -9.57 -12.81
N ASN A 36 -13.40 -8.40 -13.10
CA ASN A 36 -14.11 -7.15 -13.33
C ASN A 36 -13.49 -6.39 -14.52
N PRO A 37 -13.60 -6.90 -15.74
CA PRO A 37 -12.84 -6.39 -16.91
C PRO A 37 -13.21 -4.96 -17.34
N MET A 38 -14.35 -4.44 -16.91
CA MET A 38 -14.79 -3.06 -17.19
C MET A 38 -14.37 -2.07 -16.10
N GLU A 39 -13.89 -2.57 -14.96
CA GLU A 39 -13.51 -1.74 -13.83
C GLU A 39 -12.07 -1.26 -13.93
N LYS A 40 -11.81 -0.07 -13.40
CA LYS A 40 -10.48 0.51 -13.32
C LYS A 40 -9.89 0.36 -11.93
N VAL A 41 -8.58 0.23 -11.87
CA VAL A 41 -7.82 0.16 -10.63
C VAL A 41 -6.86 1.34 -10.55
N TRP A 42 -6.97 2.11 -9.49
CA TRP A 42 -6.01 3.17 -9.20
C TRP A 42 -5.06 2.76 -8.09
N ILE A 43 -3.77 3.00 -8.31
CA ILE A 43 -2.75 2.81 -7.29
C ILE A 43 -2.30 4.19 -6.85
N VAL A 44 -2.64 4.53 -5.61
CA VAL A 44 -2.36 5.84 -5.03
C VAL A 44 -1.13 5.76 -4.14
N ALA A 45 -0.11 6.52 -4.46
CA ALA A 45 1.12 6.63 -3.69
C ALA A 45 1.33 8.06 -3.17
N HIS A 46 2.04 8.16 -2.04
CA HIS A 46 2.33 9.46 -1.44
C HIS A 46 3.42 10.23 -2.20
N ARG A 47 4.37 9.53 -2.83
CA ARG A 47 5.50 10.12 -3.57
C ARG A 47 5.46 9.75 -5.04
N ARG A 48 5.87 10.69 -5.90
CA ARG A 48 5.92 10.48 -7.36
C ARG A 48 6.89 9.38 -7.77
N GLU A 49 8.00 9.22 -7.06
CA GLU A 49 8.99 8.18 -7.32
C GLU A 49 8.39 6.78 -7.14
N LEU A 50 7.52 6.61 -6.14
CA LEU A 50 6.80 5.35 -5.92
C LEU A 50 5.80 5.05 -7.04
N VAL A 51 5.15 6.07 -7.60
CA VAL A 51 4.24 5.91 -8.75
C VAL A 51 4.99 5.29 -9.94
N SER A 52 6.18 5.79 -10.26
CA SER A 52 7.00 5.27 -11.37
C SER A 52 7.46 3.82 -11.12
N GLN A 53 7.87 3.50 -9.89
CA GLN A 53 8.29 2.14 -9.52
C GLN A 53 7.12 1.15 -9.60
N ILE A 54 5.94 1.56 -9.18
CA ILE A 54 4.73 0.73 -9.25
C ILE A 54 4.36 0.48 -10.72
N ASP A 55 4.33 1.52 -11.54
CA ASP A 55 4.03 1.40 -12.98
C ASP A 55 5.01 0.44 -13.68
N GLU A 56 6.30 0.59 -13.41
CA GLU A 56 7.34 -0.32 -13.92
C GLU A 56 7.12 -1.77 -13.47
N THR A 57 6.75 -1.97 -12.20
CA THR A 57 6.53 -3.31 -11.66
C THR A 57 5.28 -3.96 -12.25
N VAL A 58 4.19 -3.20 -12.41
CA VAL A 58 2.98 -3.67 -13.08
C VAL A 58 3.28 -4.07 -14.52
N ARG A 59 4.07 -3.27 -15.25
CA ARG A 59 4.51 -3.60 -16.63
C ARG A 59 5.37 -4.84 -16.69
N LYS A 60 6.33 -5.01 -15.76
CA LYS A 60 7.17 -6.21 -15.69
C LYS A 60 6.35 -7.45 -15.35
N PHE A 61 5.46 -7.37 -14.38
CA PHE A 61 4.59 -8.50 -14.04
C PHE A 61 3.74 -8.92 -15.22
N HIS A 62 3.23 -7.95 -15.95
CA HIS A 62 2.50 -8.16 -17.18
C HIS A 62 3.30 -8.93 -18.23
N SER A 63 4.60 -8.63 -18.41
CA SER A 63 5.44 -9.31 -19.40
C SER A 63 5.73 -10.78 -19.06
N TYR A 64 5.57 -11.17 -17.79
CA TYR A 64 5.77 -12.55 -17.32
C TYR A 64 4.47 -13.37 -17.26
N SER A 65 3.31 -12.73 -17.26
CA SER A 65 2.02 -13.42 -17.23
C SER A 65 1.58 -13.77 -18.65
N ALA A 66 1.45 -15.04 -18.94
CA ALA A 66 1.04 -15.56 -20.27
C ALA A 66 -0.45 -15.37 -20.57
N SER A 67 -1.22 -14.76 -19.68
CA SER A 67 -2.65 -14.50 -19.86
C SER A 67 -2.89 -13.18 -20.58
N ASN A 68 -3.93 -13.11 -21.40
CA ASN A 68 -4.38 -11.99 -22.26
C ASN A 68 -4.32 -10.60 -21.61
N THR A 69 -3.19 -9.97 -21.68
CA THR A 69 -2.69 -8.99 -20.75
C THR A 69 -2.76 -7.54 -21.22
N SER A 70 -3.26 -7.28 -22.41
CA SER A 70 -3.53 -5.90 -22.87
C SER A 70 -4.58 -5.19 -22.01
N SER A 71 -5.50 -5.92 -21.37
CA SER A 71 -6.54 -5.35 -20.50
C SER A 71 -6.00 -4.83 -19.16
N LEU A 72 -4.97 -5.48 -18.58
CA LEU A 72 -4.42 -5.07 -17.30
C LEU A 72 -3.79 -3.67 -17.37
N LEU A 73 -2.93 -3.44 -18.37
CA LEU A 73 -2.25 -2.14 -18.55
C LEU A 73 -3.22 -0.99 -18.83
N SER A 74 -4.31 -1.25 -19.55
CA SER A 74 -5.33 -0.24 -19.82
C SER A 74 -6.27 0.02 -18.64
N SER A 75 -6.31 -0.91 -17.69
CA SER A 75 -7.22 -0.85 -16.54
C SER A 75 -6.55 -0.33 -15.26
N VAL A 76 -5.21 -0.26 -15.21
CA VAL A 76 -4.46 0.17 -14.03
C VAL A 76 -3.84 1.55 -14.26
N LYS A 77 -4.04 2.46 -13.31
CA LYS A 77 -3.47 3.81 -13.32
C LYS A 77 -2.77 4.09 -12.00
N ALA A 78 -1.49 4.43 -12.06
CA ALA A 78 -0.74 4.88 -10.89
C ALA A 78 -0.78 6.41 -10.82
N VAL A 79 -1.15 6.94 -9.65
CA VAL A 79 -1.30 8.39 -9.41
C VAL A 79 -0.74 8.79 -8.06
N SER A 80 -0.22 10.02 -7.96
CA SER A 80 0.12 10.56 -6.65
C SER A 80 -1.11 11.15 -5.99
N ILE A 81 -1.19 11.05 -4.66
CA ILE A 81 -2.30 11.64 -3.90
C ILE A 81 -2.41 13.16 -4.14
N GLN A 82 -1.28 13.86 -4.28
CA GLN A 82 -1.26 15.29 -4.53
C GLN A 82 -1.84 15.66 -5.90
N TRP A 83 -1.59 14.82 -6.91
CA TRP A 83 -2.19 15.01 -8.23
C TRP A 83 -3.70 14.78 -8.14
N LEU A 84 -4.10 13.70 -7.52
CA LEU A 84 -5.51 13.32 -7.37
C LEU A 84 -6.32 14.45 -6.70
N MET A 85 -5.81 15.02 -5.61
CA MET A 85 -6.46 16.14 -4.90
C MET A 85 -6.70 17.38 -5.75
N ARG A 86 -5.78 17.68 -6.66
CA ARG A 86 -5.88 18.88 -7.51
C ARG A 86 -6.84 18.70 -8.67
N HIS A 87 -7.12 17.45 -9.06
CA HIS A 87 -7.86 17.11 -10.27
C HIS A 87 -9.16 16.35 -9.97
N TYR A 88 -9.61 16.32 -8.71
CA TYR A 88 -10.84 15.60 -8.36
C TYR A 88 -12.05 16.00 -9.21
N ASP A 89 -12.18 17.27 -9.54
CA ASP A 89 -13.33 17.79 -10.31
C ASP A 89 -13.23 17.53 -11.82
N GLU A 90 -12.03 17.20 -12.30
CA GLU A 90 -11.74 16.88 -13.70
C GLU A 90 -11.82 15.37 -13.99
N ILE A 91 -11.97 14.54 -12.93
CA ILE A 91 -11.96 13.09 -13.05
C ILE A 91 -13.36 12.59 -13.40
N GLU A 92 -13.50 12.16 -14.65
CA GLU A 92 -14.71 11.47 -15.13
C GLU A 92 -14.70 9.97 -14.85
N GLU A 93 -13.50 9.37 -14.78
CA GLU A 93 -13.31 7.94 -14.62
C GLU A 93 -13.45 7.53 -13.14
N VAL A 94 -14.40 6.63 -12.86
CA VAL A 94 -14.63 6.11 -11.50
C VAL A 94 -13.90 4.76 -11.35
N PRO A 95 -12.94 4.63 -10.42
CA PRO A 95 -12.28 3.35 -10.18
C PRO A 95 -13.18 2.37 -9.43
N GLY A 96 -13.12 1.09 -9.79
CA GLY A 96 -13.75 0.01 -9.02
C GLY A 96 -12.92 -0.41 -7.82
N MET A 97 -11.57 -0.23 -7.90
CA MET A 97 -10.67 -0.47 -6.79
C MET A 97 -9.60 0.62 -6.69
N ILE A 98 -9.32 1.04 -5.46
CA ILE A 98 -8.24 1.96 -5.13
C ILE A 98 -7.27 1.25 -4.20
N VAL A 99 -6.02 1.20 -4.60
CA VAL A 99 -4.93 0.64 -3.79
C VAL A 99 -4.10 1.79 -3.25
N ILE A 100 -3.77 1.74 -1.97
CA ILE A 100 -2.98 2.76 -1.29
C ILE A 100 -1.70 2.10 -0.77
N ASP A 101 -0.57 2.45 -1.36
CA ASP A 101 0.73 2.03 -0.85
C ASP A 101 1.15 2.92 0.33
N GLU A 102 1.85 2.31 1.29
CA GLU A 102 2.20 2.92 2.57
C GLU A 102 0.97 3.55 3.27
N ALA A 103 -0.10 2.76 3.39
CA ALA A 103 -1.42 3.19 3.85
C ALA A 103 -1.44 3.77 5.28
N HIS A 104 -0.38 3.62 6.07
CA HIS A 104 -0.22 4.30 7.35
C HIS A 104 -0.14 5.83 7.20
N HIS A 105 0.24 6.33 6.01
CA HIS A 105 0.15 7.75 5.68
C HIS A 105 -1.25 8.20 5.26
N ALA A 106 -2.16 7.25 4.98
CA ALA A 106 -3.51 7.52 4.45
C ALA A 106 -4.45 8.25 5.41
N LEU A 107 -3.99 8.57 6.58
CA LEU A 107 -4.82 9.04 7.69
C LEU A 107 -5.03 10.55 7.70
N ALA A 108 -4.54 11.22 6.70
CA ALA A 108 -4.84 12.62 6.49
C ALA A 108 -6.27 12.79 5.97
N LYS A 109 -6.87 13.96 6.24
CA LYS A 109 -8.17 14.40 5.73
C LYS A 109 -8.37 14.09 4.24
N THR A 110 -7.32 14.21 3.48
CA THR A 110 -7.19 13.92 2.06
C THR A 110 -7.71 12.54 1.64
N TYR A 111 -7.36 11.51 2.41
CA TYR A 111 -7.80 10.16 2.07
C TYR A 111 -9.26 9.93 2.42
N LYS A 112 -9.75 10.57 3.49
CA LYS A 112 -11.17 10.51 3.85
C LYS A 112 -12.04 11.07 2.71
N GLU A 113 -11.62 12.17 2.11
CA GLU A 113 -12.29 12.75 0.93
C GLU A 113 -12.37 11.74 -0.24
N MET A 114 -11.33 10.92 -0.44
CA MET A 114 -11.34 9.88 -1.46
C MET A 114 -12.37 8.78 -1.17
N TRP A 115 -12.55 8.38 0.10
CA TRP A 115 -13.60 7.43 0.51
C TRP A 115 -15.01 7.97 0.25
N GLU A 116 -15.21 9.26 0.45
CA GLU A 116 -16.48 9.95 0.22
C GLU A 116 -16.75 10.14 -1.29
N ARG A 117 -15.70 10.46 -2.05
CA ARG A 117 -15.79 10.69 -3.50
C ARG A 117 -16.07 9.41 -4.28
N PHE A 118 -15.50 8.28 -3.86
CA PHE A 118 -15.65 7.00 -4.54
C PHE A 118 -16.37 5.96 -3.66
N PRO A 119 -17.68 6.15 -3.36
CA PRO A 119 -18.38 5.33 -2.38
C PRO A 119 -18.57 3.88 -2.82
N LYS A 120 -18.47 3.58 -4.11
CA LYS A 120 -18.60 2.22 -4.68
C LYS A 120 -17.26 1.51 -4.83
N ALA A 121 -16.14 2.23 -4.77
CA ALA A 121 -14.81 1.63 -4.93
C ALA A 121 -14.45 0.73 -3.74
N LYS A 122 -13.74 -0.34 -4.03
CA LYS A 122 -13.03 -1.14 -3.02
C LYS A 122 -11.71 -0.45 -2.67
N PHE A 123 -11.29 -0.52 -1.41
CA PHE A 123 -10.04 0.06 -0.94
C PHE A 123 -9.12 -1.02 -0.39
N LEU A 124 -7.88 -1.06 -0.90
CA LEU A 124 -6.82 -1.91 -0.39
C LEU A 124 -5.66 -1.04 0.10
N GLY A 125 -5.42 -1.00 1.39
CA GLY A 125 -4.24 -0.36 1.99
C GLY A 125 -3.12 -1.37 2.19
N LEU A 126 -1.91 -1.06 1.79
CA LEU A 126 -0.71 -1.84 2.07
C LEU A 126 0.19 -1.08 3.04
N THR A 127 0.67 -1.74 4.08
CA THR A 127 1.59 -1.13 5.05
C THR A 127 2.48 -2.16 5.72
N ALA A 128 3.68 -1.74 6.12
CA ALA A 128 4.51 -2.52 7.03
C ALA A 128 4.10 -2.29 8.50
N THR A 129 3.58 -1.10 8.79
CA THR A 129 3.22 -0.64 10.14
C THR A 129 1.77 -0.17 10.16
N PRO A 130 0.81 -0.97 10.68
CA PRO A 130 -0.62 -0.62 10.64
C PRO A 130 -1.02 0.45 11.67
N CYS A 131 -0.12 0.82 12.59
CA CYS A 131 -0.37 1.82 13.62
C CYS A 131 0.12 3.20 13.21
N ARG A 132 -0.60 4.23 13.61
CA ARG A 132 -0.18 5.63 13.48
C ARG A 132 0.89 5.95 14.50
N LEU A 133 1.74 6.95 14.21
CA LEU A 133 2.67 7.54 15.18
C LEU A 133 1.94 8.10 16.43
N ASN A 134 0.67 8.47 16.30
CA ASN A 134 -0.17 8.97 17.39
C ASN A 134 -0.99 7.88 18.12
N GLY A 135 -0.72 6.59 17.86
CA GLY A 135 -1.40 5.46 18.48
C GLY A 135 -2.84 5.20 18.05
N LYS A 136 -3.41 6.03 17.13
CA LYS A 136 -4.75 5.78 16.60
C LYS A 136 -4.73 4.65 15.57
N GLY A 137 -5.68 3.75 15.64
CA GLY A 137 -5.80 2.60 14.73
C GLY A 137 -6.21 3.00 13.31
N PHE A 138 -6.30 2.01 12.44
CA PHE A 138 -6.70 2.14 11.03
C PHE A 138 -8.22 2.11 10.83
N THR A 139 -8.99 1.83 11.88
CA THR A 139 -10.45 1.57 11.84
C THR A 139 -11.31 2.74 11.38
N ASP A 140 -10.75 3.95 11.31
CA ASP A 140 -11.47 5.12 10.79
C ASP A 140 -11.70 5.04 9.26
N LEU A 141 -10.86 4.26 8.54
CA LEU A 141 -10.88 4.16 7.08
C LEU A 141 -10.99 2.72 6.58
N PHE A 142 -10.46 1.76 7.32
CA PHE A 142 -10.42 0.36 6.91
C PHE A 142 -11.29 -0.51 7.80
N ASP A 143 -12.12 -1.33 7.18
CA ASP A 143 -13.07 -2.21 7.86
C ASP A 143 -12.36 -3.39 8.54
N VAL A 144 -11.26 -3.87 7.94
CA VAL A 144 -10.56 -5.07 8.41
C VAL A 144 -9.06 -4.99 8.16
N LEU A 145 -8.28 -5.57 9.07
CA LEU A 145 -6.83 -5.79 8.93
C LEU A 145 -6.55 -7.25 8.60
N VAL A 146 -5.84 -7.48 7.49
CA VAL A 146 -5.26 -8.79 7.14
C VAL A 146 -3.76 -8.72 7.44
N GLN A 147 -3.30 -9.57 8.35
CA GLN A 147 -1.89 -9.63 8.72
C GLN A 147 -1.21 -10.81 8.04
N SER A 148 0.01 -10.58 7.53
CA SER A 148 0.93 -11.63 7.10
C SER A 148 1.66 -12.20 8.32
N TRP A 149 2.59 -13.10 8.06
CA TRP A 149 3.59 -13.50 9.05
C TRP A 149 4.40 -12.30 9.54
N ASP A 150 4.93 -12.39 10.74
CA ASP A 150 5.88 -11.41 11.26
C ASP A 150 7.31 -11.62 10.70
N VAL A 151 8.22 -10.70 11.00
CA VAL A 151 9.61 -10.77 10.49
C VAL A 151 10.32 -12.06 10.95
N PRO A 152 10.28 -12.47 12.24
CA PRO A 152 10.86 -13.73 12.68
C PRO A 152 10.33 -14.95 11.93
N GLU A 153 9.03 -15.01 11.66
CA GLU A 153 8.43 -16.11 10.93
C GLU A 153 8.86 -16.13 9.46
N PHE A 154 8.95 -14.97 8.79
CA PHE A 154 9.52 -14.88 7.44
C PHE A 154 10.98 -15.35 7.38
N ILE A 155 11.79 -15.02 8.39
CA ILE A 155 13.19 -15.47 8.50
C ILE A 155 13.23 -16.98 8.68
N SER A 156 12.43 -17.53 9.61
CA SER A 156 12.41 -18.97 9.89
C SER A 156 12.02 -19.82 8.67
N LYS A 157 11.20 -19.25 7.78
CA LYS A 157 10.79 -19.86 6.50
C LYS A 157 11.75 -19.58 5.34
N GLY A 158 12.89 -18.93 5.59
CA GLY A 158 13.89 -18.60 4.57
C GLY A 158 13.41 -17.58 3.53
N ARG A 159 12.41 -16.76 3.86
CA ARG A 159 11.87 -15.73 2.97
C ARG A 159 12.45 -14.34 3.21
N LEU A 160 13.08 -14.12 4.36
CA LEU A 160 13.87 -12.94 4.70
C LEU A 160 15.25 -13.40 5.20
N ALA A 161 16.27 -12.59 4.93
CA ALA A 161 17.60 -12.79 5.48
C ALA A 161 17.60 -12.55 6.99
N THR A 162 18.52 -13.22 7.68
CA THR A 162 18.84 -12.89 9.07
C THR A 162 19.52 -11.53 9.14
N TYR A 163 19.38 -10.84 10.25
CA TYR A 163 20.05 -9.57 10.49
C TYR A 163 20.58 -9.53 11.91
N ASP A 164 21.70 -8.83 12.08
CA ASP A 164 22.28 -8.54 13.38
C ASP A 164 22.13 -7.05 13.70
N PHE A 165 21.66 -6.75 14.90
CA PHE A 165 21.65 -5.39 15.40
C PHE A 165 23.03 -5.02 15.92
N VAL A 166 23.74 -4.13 15.21
CA VAL A 166 24.97 -3.54 15.71
C VAL A 166 24.66 -2.13 16.22
N SER A 167 24.74 -1.96 17.53
CA SER A 167 24.63 -0.66 18.18
C SER A 167 26.04 -0.16 18.48
N ILE A 168 26.41 0.95 17.87
CA ILE A 168 27.64 1.68 18.25
C ILE A 168 27.29 2.41 19.55
N LYS A 169 28.00 2.07 20.65
CA LYS A 169 27.89 2.85 21.88
C LYS A 169 28.33 4.29 21.57
N SER A 170 27.44 5.25 21.78
CA SER A 170 27.78 6.66 21.70
C SER A 170 28.86 6.97 22.75
N ASP A 171 29.83 7.79 22.40
CA ASP A 171 30.73 8.35 23.40
C ASP A 171 29.95 9.19 24.41
N GLY A 172 30.51 9.41 25.60
CA GLY A 172 29.81 10.13 26.67
C GLY A 172 29.40 11.57 26.34
N VAL A 173 29.96 12.15 25.28
CA VAL A 173 29.61 13.49 24.78
C VAL A 173 28.34 13.43 23.94
N THR A 174 28.27 12.47 23.01
CA THR A 174 27.10 12.24 22.14
C THR A 174 25.89 11.82 22.95
N GLN A 175 26.08 10.98 24.00
CA GLN A 175 24.98 10.57 24.88
C GLN A 175 24.39 11.77 25.66
N ARG A 176 25.21 12.68 26.19
CA ARG A 176 24.75 13.90 26.87
C ARG A 176 23.98 14.84 25.96
N LEU A 177 24.37 14.94 24.66
CA LEU A 177 23.63 15.70 23.65
C LEU A 177 22.27 15.09 23.39
N ILE A 178 22.17 13.77 23.23
CA ILE A 178 20.89 13.06 23.04
C ILE A 178 19.97 13.26 24.23
N ASP A 179 20.49 13.12 25.46
CA ASP A 179 19.74 13.30 26.69
C ASP A 179 19.25 14.77 26.88
N SER A 180 19.96 15.74 26.32
CA SER A 180 19.57 17.15 26.34
C SER A 180 18.45 17.52 25.36
N LEU A 181 18.31 16.73 24.27
CA LEU A 181 17.26 16.92 23.26
C LEU A 181 15.93 16.23 23.61
N GLN A 182 15.93 15.38 24.64
CA GLN A 182 14.74 14.67 25.11
C GLN A 182 14.05 15.37 26.31
N LYS A 183 14.57 16.49 26.76
CA LYS A 183 13.98 17.37 27.80
C LYS A 183 13.27 18.55 27.13
#